data_b338f2084f839cff19e131686875c047
#
_entry.id   b338f2084f839cff19e131686875c047
#
_cell.length_a   1.000
_cell.length_b   1.000
_cell.length_c   1.000
_cell.angle_alpha   90.00
_cell.angle_beta   90.00
_cell.angle_gamma   90.00
#
_symmetry.space_group_name_H-M   'P 1'
#
loop_
_entity.id
_entity.type
_entity.pdbx_description
1 polymer ?
#
loop_
_entity_poly.entity_id
_entity_poly.type
_entity_poly.pdbx_seq_one_letter_code
_entity_poly.pdbx_strand_id
1 'polypeptide(L)'
;MKRLVFAAAAMLALSACTPAAVDPNDPWAALEPWNHSRADVEKLPSGVEYVVVRKGDGKGPNPGPRDEVEVNYEGRLASNGQVFDSSYDSGQPISFRLNGVIPGWTDGIQKMQPGDMFVFWIPSDQAYGERGSPPAIEPNSDLMFKVELLGVTPDPWNKAAPWPTDSSEVVRRPSGLEYLAVKSGPGDGASPTDADEVVVHFEGRKEGMQPEEGESADDLRHRSIVASTYEEGQPKFFPVKDLVPGWAEVVKLMRRGDRWMVRMPSQLLYGEEGDGRIAPDETIIYELELLDFAPAQPAMPAPQ
;
A
#
# COMPACT_ATOMS: atom_id res chain seq x y z
N MET A 1 30.03 -74.54 24.88
CA MET A 1 29.73 -73.93 23.59
C MET A 1 28.52 -72.97 23.75
N LYS A 2 28.79 -71.70 23.87
CA LYS A 2 27.73 -70.64 24.00
C LYS A 2 27.52 -70.06 22.62
N ARG A 3 26.32 -70.18 22.08
CA ARG A 3 25.93 -69.53 20.82
C ARG A 3 25.48 -68.05 21.11
N LEU A 4 26.21 -67.13 20.56
CA LEU A 4 25.78 -65.71 20.50
C LEU A 4 24.75 -65.60 19.35
N VAL A 5 23.57 -65.06 19.69
CA VAL A 5 22.55 -64.64 18.74
C VAL A 5 22.74 -63.15 18.52
N PHE A 6 23.15 -62.74 17.31
CA PHE A 6 23.16 -61.34 16.88
C PHE A 6 21.75 -60.95 16.45
N ALA A 7 21.11 -60.06 17.19
CA ALA A 7 19.89 -59.40 16.76
C ALA A 7 20.28 -58.22 15.86
N ALA A 8 19.97 -58.29 14.57
CA ALA A 8 20.10 -57.17 13.63
C ALA A 8 18.91 -56.23 13.84
N ALA A 9 19.19 -55.05 14.39
CA ALA A 9 18.21 -53.95 14.43
C ALA A 9 18.13 -53.34 13.03
N ALA A 10 17.01 -53.54 12.33
CA ALA A 10 16.70 -52.84 11.10
C ALA A 10 16.29 -51.41 11.45
N MET A 11 17.17 -50.43 11.21
CA MET A 11 16.82 -49.03 11.17
C MET A 11 15.97 -48.76 9.93
N LEU A 12 14.65 -48.58 10.11
CA LEU A 12 13.81 -47.97 9.10
C LEU A 12 14.22 -46.47 9.00
N ALA A 13 14.97 -46.16 7.95
CA ALA A 13 15.13 -44.76 7.54
C ALA A 13 13.78 -44.26 7.03
N LEU A 14 13.07 -43.44 7.82
CA LEU A 14 11.99 -42.60 7.32
C LEU A 14 12.61 -41.62 6.33
N SER A 15 12.50 -41.91 5.05
CA SER A 15 12.79 -40.98 3.99
C SER A 15 11.74 -39.84 4.11
N ALA A 16 12.14 -38.75 4.69
CA ALA A 16 11.33 -37.53 4.64
C ALA A 16 11.17 -37.17 3.15
N CYS A 17 9.96 -37.34 2.64
CA CYS A 17 9.62 -36.98 1.27
C CYS A 17 9.71 -35.44 1.21
N THR A 18 10.83 -34.93 0.74
CA THR A 18 10.94 -33.50 0.43
C THR A 18 9.96 -33.20 -0.70
N PRO A 19 9.12 -32.16 -0.55
CA PRO A 19 8.21 -31.78 -1.62
C PRO A 19 9.00 -31.45 -2.89
N ALA A 20 8.40 -31.74 -4.06
CA ALA A 20 9.00 -31.34 -5.33
C ALA A 20 9.26 -29.85 -5.35
N ALA A 21 10.41 -29.44 -5.87
CA ALA A 21 10.74 -28.03 -6.04
C ALA A 21 9.70 -27.36 -6.94
N VAL A 22 9.26 -26.15 -6.53
CA VAL A 22 8.28 -25.37 -7.28
C VAL A 22 8.99 -24.63 -8.41
N ASP A 23 8.52 -24.81 -9.66
CA ASP A 23 9.04 -24.05 -10.81
C ASP A 23 8.52 -22.59 -10.73
N PRO A 24 9.41 -21.57 -10.68
CA PRO A 24 8.98 -20.18 -10.66
C PRO A 24 8.26 -19.74 -11.94
N ASN A 25 8.41 -20.47 -13.05
CA ASN A 25 7.69 -20.14 -14.29
C ASN A 25 6.28 -20.74 -14.33
N ASP A 26 6.08 -21.88 -13.65
CA ASP A 26 4.77 -22.51 -13.50
C ASP A 26 4.62 -23.11 -12.09
N PRO A 27 4.42 -22.26 -11.06
CA PRO A 27 4.27 -22.75 -9.69
C PRO A 27 2.97 -23.55 -9.49
N TRP A 28 1.98 -23.30 -10.32
CA TRP A 28 0.66 -23.90 -10.21
C TRP A 28 0.67 -25.43 -10.40
N ALA A 29 1.49 -25.92 -11.32
CA ALA A 29 1.63 -27.36 -11.55
C ALA A 29 2.01 -28.17 -10.28
N ALA A 30 2.68 -27.52 -9.32
CA ALA A 30 3.10 -28.13 -8.06
C ALA A 30 2.20 -27.77 -6.87
N LEU A 31 1.38 -26.70 -6.97
CA LEU A 31 0.63 -26.13 -5.86
C LEU A 31 -0.89 -26.23 -6.01
N GLU A 32 -1.39 -26.66 -7.15
CA GLU A 32 -2.82 -26.93 -7.36
C GLU A 32 -3.10 -28.43 -7.42
N PRO A 33 -4.11 -28.91 -6.66
CA PRO A 33 -4.84 -28.20 -5.60
C PRO A 33 -3.94 -27.91 -4.41
N TRP A 34 -4.28 -26.84 -3.64
CA TRP A 34 -3.50 -26.46 -2.46
C TRP A 34 -3.45 -27.57 -1.42
N ASN A 35 -2.27 -27.88 -0.94
CA ASN A 35 -2.06 -28.91 0.08
C ASN A 35 -1.57 -28.29 1.40
N HIS A 36 -2.48 -28.07 2.33
CA HIS A 36 -2.22 -27.50 3.65
C HIS A 36 -1.20 -28.28 4.51
N SER A 37 -0.90 -29.53 4.16
CA SER A 37 0.04 -30.41 4.88
C SER A 37 1.41 -30.51 4.21
N ARG A 38 1.63 -29.78 3.14
CA ARG A 38 2.90 -29.73 2.43
C ARG A 38 3.98 -29.14 3.35
N ALA A 39 5.17 -29.75 3.37
CA ALA A 39 6.21 -29.44 4.37
C ALA A 39 6.84 -28.04 4.21
N ASP A 40 6.70 -27.44 3.03
CA ASP A 40 7.19 -26.08 2.71
C ASP A 40 6.08 -25.01 2.77
N VAL A 41 4.88 -25.35 3.25
CA VAL A 41 3.82 -24.40 3.54
C VAL A 41 4.08 -23.72 4.89
N GLU A 42 4.21 -22.41 4.86
CA GLU A 42 4.24 -21.56 6.05
C GLU A 42 2.86 -20.98 6.33
N LYS A 43 2.52 -20.78 7.63
CA LYS A 43 1.21 -20.32 8.07
C LYS A 43 1.33 -19.07 8.91
N LEU A 44 0.49 -18.08 8.63
CA LEU A 44 0.36 -16.87 9.43
C LEU A 44 -0.76 -17.01 10.49
N PRO A 45 -0.71 -16.22 11.57
CA PRO A 45 -1.77 -16.22 12.59
C PRO A 45 -3.15 -15.87 12.04
N SER A 46 -3.23 -15.12 10.96
CA SER A 46 -4.46 -14.78 10.23
C SER A 46 -5.11 -15.95 9.47
N GLY A 47 -4.42 -17.10 9.39
CA GLY A 47 -4.87 -18.25 8.59
C GLY A 47 -4.36 -18.23 7.15
N VAL A 48 -3.71 -17.17 6.71
CA VAL A 48 -3.04 -17.13 5.40
C VAL A 48 -1.89 -18.12 5.39
N GLU A 49 -1.77 -18.87 4.31
CA GLU A 49 -0.67 -19.81 4.08
C GLU A 49 0.14 -19.38 2.85
N TYR A 50 1.43 -19.70 2.83
CA TYR A 50 2.24 -19.40 1.66
C TYR A 50 3.37 -20.41 1.42
N VAL A 51 3.82 -20.47 0.17
CA VAL A 51 5.02 -21.18 -0.26
C VAL A 51 5.96 -20.17 -0.92
N VAL A 52 7.21 -20.21 -0.54
CA VAL A 52 8.27 -19.43 -1.17
C VAL A 52 8.68 -20.11 -2.47
N VAL A 53 8.34 -19.51 -3.61
CA VAL A 53 8.66 -20.02 -4.95
C VAL A 53 10.06 -19.60 -5.37
N ARG A 54 10.39 -18.32 -5.14
CA ARG A 54 11.70 -17.75 -5.43
C ARG A 54 12.05 -16.71 -4.38
N LYS A 55 13.30 -16.69 -3.93
CA LYS A 55 13.86 -15.59 -3.15
C LYS A 55 14.55 -14.58 -4.07
N GLY A 56 14.37 -13.30 -3.77
CA GLY A 56 15.14 -12.23 -4.34
C GLY A 56 16.59 -12.20 -3.85
N ASP A 57 17.29 -11.13 -4.12
CA ASP A 57 18.69 -10.98 -3.71
C ASP A 57 18.89 -10.56 -2.24
N GLY A 58 17.80 -10.47 -1.48
CA GLY A 58 17.77 -10.09 -0.07
C GLY A 58 18.07 -8.61 0.19
N LYS A 59 18.06 -7.78 -0.85
CA LYS A 59 18.25 -6.34 -0.73
C LYS A 59 16.91 -5.62 -0.68
N GLY A 60 16.76 -4.76 0.31
CA GLY A 60 15.55 -3.99 0.55
C GLY A 60 14.76 -4.49 1.77
N PRO A 61 13.90 -3.63 2.31
CA PRO A 61 13.10 -3.96 3.48
C PRO A 61 11.93 -4.88 3.13
N ASN A 62 11.43 -5.60 4.13
CA ASN A 62 10.08 -6.10 4.09
C ASN A 62 9.12 -4.91 4.17
N PRO A 63 8.01 -4.90 3.41
CA PRO A 63 7.05 -3.82 3.49
C PRO A 63 6.40 -3.72 4.86
N GLY A 64 6.21 -2.50 5.34
CA GLY A 64 5.30 -2.21 6.44
C GLY A 64 3.85 -2.22 5.97
N PRO A 65 2.85 -2.26 6.91
CA PRO A 65 1.44 -2.38 6.56
C PRO A 65 0.88 -1.19 5.78
N ARG A 66 1.60 -0.09 5.70
CA ARG A 66 1.18 1.15 5.02
C ARG A 66 2.08 1.55 3.85
N ASP A 67 3.11 0.77 3.61
CA ASP A 67 4.00 1.01 2.49
C ASP A 67 3.28 0.78 1.16
N GLU A 68 3.70 1.50 0.13
CA GLU A 68 3.28 1.22 -1.24
C GLU A 68 4.18 0.13 -1.82
N VAL A 69 3.58 -0.87 -2.41
CA VAL A 69 4.29 -1.98 -3.08
C VAL A 69 3.98 -1.99 -4.55
N GLU A 70 4.97 -2.38 -5.35
CA GLU A 70 4.82 -2.67 -6.77
C GLU A 70 4.93 -4.18 -6.97
N VAL A 71 3.93 -4.80 -7.60
CA VAL A 71 3.87 -6.25 -7.77
C VAL A 71 3.41 -6.67 -9.16
N ASN A 72 3.87 -7.85 -9.60
CA ASN A 72 3.14 -8.66 -10.55
C ASN A 72 2.37 -9.74 -9.80
N TYR A 73 1.18 -10.09 -10.28
CA TYR A 73 0.37 -11.12 -9.66
C TYR A 73 -0.55 -11.85 -10.63
N GLU A 74 -0.99 -13.04 -10.21
CA GLU A 74 -2.08 -13.78 -10.81
C GLU A 74 -2.94 -14.38 -9.70
N GLY A 75 -4.24 -14.10 -9.73
CA GLY A 75 -5.24 -14.55 -8.75
C GLY A 75 -6.12 -15.66 -9.32
N ARG A 76 -6.30 -16.73 -8.52
CA ARG A 76 -7.12 -17.89 -8.86
C ARG A 76 -8.08 -18.25 -7.74
N LEU A 77 -9.24 -18.79 -8.12
CA LEU A 77 -10.13 -19.46 -7.18
C LEU A 77 -9.49 -20.74 -6.67
N ALA A 78 -9.35 -20.91 -5.35
CA ALA A 78 -8.74 -22.11 -4.76
C ALA A 78 -9.54 -23.39 -5.05
N SER A 79 -10.85 -23.27 -5.33
CA SER A 79 -11.75 -24.38 -5.56
C SER A 79 -11.56 -25.10 -6.90
N ASN A 80 -11.10 -24.38 -7.94
CA ASN A 80 -11.07 -24.90 -9.30
C ASN A 80 -9.91 -24.38 -10.16
N GLY A 81 -9.04 -23.51 -9.61
CA GLY A 81 -7.89 -22.94 -10.33
C GLY A 81 -8.24 -21.88 -11.37
N GLN A 82 -9.51 -21.45 -11.47
CA GLN A 82 -9.92 -20.45 -12.44
C GLN A 82 -9.24 -19.11 -12.14
N VAL A 83 -8.54 -18.55 -13.12
CA VAL A 83 -7.98 -17.20 -13.05
C VAL A 83 -9.11 -16.18 -13.06
N PHE A 84 -9.11 -15.26 -12.11
CA PHE A 84 -10.09 -14.18 -12.04
C PHE A 84 -9.46 -12.81 -12.26
N ASP A 85 -8.17 -12.67 -12.04
CA ASP A 85 -7.45 -11.41 -12.24
C ASP A 85 -5.94 -11.64 -12.40
N SER A 86 -5.26 -10.80 -13.22
CA SER A 86 -3.83 -10.93 -13.47
C SER A 86 -3.22 -9.62 -14.00
N SER A 87 -2.13 -9.16 -13.39
CA SER A 87 -1.33 -8.05 -13.92
C SER A 87 -0.58 -8.41 -15.20
N TYR A 88 -0.32 -9.71 -15.41
CA TYR A 88 0.36 -10.18 -16.62
C TYR A 88 -0.48 -9.97 -17.87
N ASP A 89 -1.82 -9.93 -17.77
CA ASP A 89 -2.72 -9.70 -18.90
C ASP A 89 -2.61 -8.27 -19.45
N SER A 90 -2.34 -7.30 -18.58
CA SER A 90 -2.07 -5.91 -18.96
C SER A 90 -0.62 -5.68 -19.38
N GLY A 91 0.29 -6.60 -19.06
CA GLY A 91 1.73 -6.48 -19.27
C GLY A 91 2.39 -5.40 -18.40
N GLN A 92 1.70 -4.90 -17.36
CA GLN A 92 2.21 -3.88 -16.46
C GLN A 92 2.02 -4.32 -15.00
N PRO A 93 3.02 -4.10 -14.14
CA PRO A 93 2.85 -4.27 -12.70
C PRO A 93 1.84 -3.27 -12.16
N ILE A 94 1.29 -3.56 -10.97
CA ILE A 94 0.43 -2.63 -10.26
C ILE A 94 1.11 -2.13 -8.99
N SER A 95 0.79 -0.89 -8.60
CA SER A 95 1.24 -0.31 -7.32
C SER A 95 0.03 0.04 -6.46
N PHE A 96 0.11 -0.25 -5.17
CA PHE A 96 -0.93 0.06 -4.19
C PHE A 96 -0.34 0.11 -2.78
N ARG A 97 -1.06 0.77 -1.86
CA ARG A 97 -0.73 0.72 -0.43
C ARG A 97 -1.28 -0.56 0.19
N LEU A 98 -0.46 -1.20 1.05
CA LEU A 98 -0.84 -2.48 1.66
C LEU A 98 -2.07 -2.39 2.58
N ASN A 99 -2.37 -1.23 3.14
CA ASN A 99 -3.58 -1.02 3.94
C ASN A 99 -4.86 -0.78 3.10
N GLY A 100 -4.76 -0.75 1.77
CA GLY A 100 -5.89 -0.54 0.84
C GLY A 100 -6.34 -1.81 0.12
N VAL A 101 -5.81 -2.98 0.48
CA VAL A 101 -6.11 -4.26 -0.15
C VAL A 101 -6.74 -5.26 0.83
N ILE A 102 -7.08 -6.46 0.36
CA ILE A 102 -7.61 -7.52 1.23
C ILE A 102 -6.63 -7.86 2.37
N PRO A 103 -7.12 -8.17 3.59
CA PRO A 103 -6.28 -8.44 4.76
C PRO A 103 -5.19 -9.48 4.50
N GLY A 104 -5.52 -10.54 3.76
CA GLY A 104 -4.55 -11.59 3.42
C GLY A 104 -3.35 -11.10 2.60
N TRP A 105 -3.53 -10.09 1.74
CA TRP A 105 -2.42 -9.45 1.03
C TRP A 105 -1.60 -8.58 1.98
N THR A 106 -2.26 -7.80 2.83
CA THR A 106 -1.57 -6.99 3.83
C THR A 106 -0.65 -7.84 4.70
N ASP A 107 -1.14 -8.98 5.21
CA ASP A 107 -0.35 -9.86 6.07
C ASP A 107 0.74 -10.61 5.30
N GLY A 108 0.39 -11.14 4.12
CA GLY A 108 1.27 -11.99 3.34
C GLY A 108 2.45 -11.24 2.73
N ILE A 109 2.20 -10.11 2.06
CA ILE A 109 3.24 -9.36 1.34
C ILE A 109 4.28 -8.76 2.31
N GLN A 110 3.93 -8.49 3.57
CA GLN A 110 4.90 -8.11 4.61
C GLN A 110 5.96 -9.18 4.91
N LYS A 111 5.79 -10.43 4.43
CA LYS A 111 6.81 -11.51 4.54
C LYS A 111 7.79 -11.54 3.38
N MET A 112 7.53 -10.73 2.34
CA MET A 112 8.34 -10.68 1.13
C MET A 112 9.38 -9.56 1.18
N GLN A 113 10.41 -9.72 0.35
CA GLN A 113 11.37 -8.67 0.00
C GLN A 113 11.35 -8.46 -1.51
N PRO A 114 11.78 -7.29 -2.02
CA PRO A 114 11.89 -7.07 -3.47
C PRO A 114 12.67 -8.20 -4.17
N GLY A 115 12.09 -8.72 -5.26
CA GLY A 115 12.57 -9.87 -6.01
C GLY A 115 12.03 -11.22 -5.54
N ASP A 116 11.36 -11.30 -4.39
CA ASP A 116 10.69 -12.52 -3.95
C ASP A 116 9.48 -12.83 -4.83
N MET A 117 9.21 -14.12 -5.02
CA MET A 117 7.96 -14.65 -5.58
C MET A 117 7.39 -15.69 -4.63
N PHE A 118 6.17 -15.44 -4.15
CA PHE A 118 5.43 -16.35 -3.29
C PHE A 118 4.12 -16.78 -3.94
N VAL A 119 3.61 -17.93 -3.54
CA VAL A 119 2.21 -18.29 -3.76
C VAL A 119 1.52 -18.33 -2.41
N PHE A 120 0.44 -17.56 -2.30
CA PHE A 120 -0.41 -17.49 -1.13
C PHE A 120 -1.68 -18.29 -1.34
N TRP A 121 -2.15 -18.95 -0.28
CA TRP A 121 -3.52 -19.37 -0.11
C TRP A 121 -4.17 -18.47 0.96
N ILE A 122 -5.29 -17.87 0.64
CA ILE A 122 -5.95 -16.86 1.46
C ILE A 122 -7.37 -17.33 1.75
N PRO A 123 -7.74 -17.59 3.02
CA PRO A 123 -9.09 -17.96 3.37
C PRO A 123 -10.04 -16.79 3.09
N SER A 124 -11.29 -17.10 2.82
CA SER A 124 -12.29 -16.13 2.37
C SER A 124 -12.51 -14.96 3.33
N ASP A 125 -12.39 -15.18 4.63
CA ASP A 125 -12.52 -14.14 5.68
C ASP A 125 -11.34 -13.14 5.68
N GLN A 126 -10.21 -13.52 5.08
CA GLN A 126 -9.07 -12.63 4.81
C GLN A 126 -9.06 -12.07 3.38
N ALA A 127 -10.13 -12.32 2.61
CA ALA A 127 -10.33 -11.87 1.24
C ALA A 127 -11.64 -11.09 1.12
N TYR A 128 -12.62 -11.61 0.37
CA TYR A 128 -13.88 -10.92 0.10
C TYR A 128 -15.06 -11.44 0.95
N GLY A 129 -14.86 -12.43 1.81
CA GLY A 129 -15.79 -12.93 2.80
C GLY A 129 -17.15 -13.37 2.24
N GLU A 130 -18.19 -13.14 3.03
CA GLU A 130 -19.58 -13.51 2.71
C GLU A 130 -20.16 -12.74 1.52
N ARG A 131 -19.56 -11.64 1.10
CA ARG A 131 -20.04 -10.83 -0.03
C ARG A 131 -19.47 -11.31 -1.37
N GLY A 132 -18.26 -11.85 -1.35
CA GLY A 132 -17.52 -12.11 -2.58
C GLY A 132 -17.19 -10.80 -3.35
N SER A 133 -16.83 -10.96 -4.62
CA SER A 133 -16.66 -9.87 -5.60
C SER A 133 -17.24 -10.32 -6.95
N PRO A 134 -18.58 -10.36 -7.08
CA PRO A 134 -19.25 -10.84 -8.28
C PRO A 134 -18.94 -9.96 -9.51
N PRO A 135 -18.91 -10.51 -10.73
CA PRO A 135 -19.23 -11.92 -11.04
C PRO A 135 -18.05 -12.89 -10.88
N ALA A 136 -16.83 -12.41 -10.61
CA ALA A 136 -15.60 -13.21 -10.69
C ALA A 136 -15.34 -14.05 -9.44
N ILE A 137 -15.71 -13.55 -8.25
CA ILE A 137 -15.46 -14.21 -6.97
C ILE A 137 -16.80 -14.39 -6.22
N GLU A 138 -17.20 -15.64 -6.04
CA GLU A 138 -18.41 -15.96 -5.30
C GLU A 138 -18.25 -15.75 -3.79
N PRO A 139 -19.36 -15.61 -3.02
CA PRO A 139 -19.30 -15.56 -1.56
C PRO A 139 -18.53 -16.74 -0.96
N ASN A 140 -17.74 -16.46 0.09
CA ASN A 140 -16.96 -17.43 0.84
C ASN A 140 -15.93 -18.20 0.00
N SER A 141 -15.40 -17.60 -1.07
CA SER A 141 -14.36 -18.21 -1.90
C SER A 141 -12.98 -18.00 -1.29
N ASP A 142 -12.26 -19.09 -1.05
CA ASP A 142 -10.83 -19.05 -0.77
C ASP A 142 -10.07 -18.77 -2.07
N LEU A 143 -8.99 -18.02 -1.96
CA LEU A 143 -8.23 -17.55 -3.11
C LEU A 143 -6.78 -18.03 -3.07
N MET A 144 -6.19 -18.16 -4.24
CA MET A 144 -4.75 -18.36 -4.39
C MET A 144 -4.17 -17.22 -5.22
N PHE A 145 -3.00 -16.73 -4.80
CA PHE A 145 -2.30 -15.67 -5.52
C PHE A 145 -0.82 -16.03 -5.69
N LYS A 146 -0.35 -16.02 -6.92
CA LYS A 146 1.07 -15.88 -7.20
C LYS A 146 1.40 -14.40 -7.19
N VAL A 147 2.34 -13.99 -6.35
CA VAL A 147 2.77 -12.59 -6.22
C VAL A 147 4.29 -12.51 -6.35
N GLU A 148 4.76 -11.62 -7.20
CA GLU A 148 6.15 -11.20 -7.32
C GLU A 148 6.26 -9.75 -6.83
N LEU A 149 7.02 -9.54 -5.74
CA LEU A 149 7.26 -8.20 -5.21
C LEU A 149 8.43 -7.55 -5.96
N LEU A 150 8.15 -6.45 -6.66
CA LEU A 150 9.12 -5.74 -7.48
C LEU A 150 9.78 -4.58 -6.73
N GLY A 151 8.99 -3.86 -5.92
CA GLY A 151 9.46 -2.68 -5.21
C GLY A 151 8.66 -2.37 -3.96
N VAL A 152 9.29 -1.61 -3.05
CA VAL A 152 8.68 -1.08 -1.83
C VAL A 152 9.01 0.41 -1.73
N THR A 153 7.97 1.23 -1.63
CA THR A 153 8.09 2.65 -1.29
C THR A 153 7.57 2.85 0.12
N PRO A 154 8.44 3.20 1.09
CA PRO A 154 8.03 3.39 2.47
C PRO A 154 6.95 4.44 2.64
N ASP A 155 6.06 4.25 3.63
CA ASP A 155 5.07 5.27 4.01
C ASP A 155 5.77 6.59 4.30
N PRO A 156 5.42 7.66 3.57
CA PRO A 156 6.10 8.95 3.72
C PRO A 156 5.93 9.57 5.11
N TRP A 157 4.89 9.20 5.85
CA TRP A 157 4.70 9.65 7.23
C TRP A 157 5.80 9.18 8.17
N ASN A 158 6.49 8.08 7.87
CA ASN A 158 7.66 7.64 8.63
C ASN A 158 8.81 8.67 8.61
N LYS A 159 8.87 9.52 7.56
CA LYS A 159 9.86 10.60 7.43
C LYS A 159 9.34 11.96 7.92
N ALA A 160 8.03 12.18 7.91
CA ALA A 160 7.41 13.48 8.14
C ALA A 160 6.77 13.63 9.53
N ALA A 161 6.76 12.59 10.35
CA ALA A 161 6.22 12.64 11.71
C ALA A 161 7.24 12.07 12.73
N PRO A 162 7.94 12.92 13.49
CA PRO A 162 7.87 14.39 13.53
C PRO A 162 8.47 15.04 12.27
N TRP A 163 8.06 16.29 11.96
CA TRP A 163 8.58 17.02 10.82
C TRP A 163 10.11 17.21 10.93
N PRO A 164 10.87 16.86 9.88
CA PRO A 164 12.33 16.87 9.94
C PRO A 164 12.92 18.28 9.71
N THR A 165 12.79 19.15 10.70
CA THR A 165 13.18 20.59 10.61
C THR A 165 14.62 20.82 10.19
N ASP A 166 15.55 19.90 10.52
CA ASP A 166 16.98 20.04 10.24
C ASP A 166 17.41 19.30 8.95
N SER A 167 16.48 18.66 8.26
CA SER A 167 16.80 17.93 7.02
C SER A 167 17.09 18.88 5.86
N SER A 168 18.16 18.59 5.12
CA SER A 168 18.49 19.28 3.87
C SER A 168 17.56 18.90 2.71
N GLU A 169 16.76 17.85 2.85
CA GLU A 169 15.75 17.44 1.87
C GLU A 169 14.49 18.32 1.94
N VAL A 170 14.29 19.04 3.06
CA VAL A 170 13.15 19.95 3.23
C VAL A 170 13.40 21.24 2.50
N VAL A 171 12.53 21.54 1.54
CA VAL A 171 12.51 22.84 0.85
C VAL A 171 11.62 23.80 1.61
N ARG A 172 12.15 25.00 1.90
CA ARG A 172 11.45 26.08 2.63
C ARG A 172 11.13 27.24 1.71
N ARG A 173 9.88 27.70 1.76
CA ARG A 173 9.40 28.82 0.96
C ARG A 173 9.32 30.10 1.79
N PRO A 174 9.45 31.28 1.16
CA PRO A 174 9.30 32.57 1.88
C PRO A 174 7.94 32.76 2.54
N SER A 175 6.91 32.08 2.06
CA SER A 175 5.56 32.06 2.65
C SER A 175 5.48 31.36 4.01
N GLY A 176 6.48 30.54 4.36
CA GLY A 176 6.50 29.64 5.51
C GLY A 176 6.05 28.21 5.15
N LEU A 177 5.62 27.95 3.91
CA LEU A 177 5.38 26.61 3.43
C LEU A 177 6.68 25.82 3.36
N GLU A 178 6.66 24.58 3.84
CA GLU A 178 7.78 23.65 3.73
C GLU A 178 7.31 22.37 3.03
N TYR A 179 8.17 21.78 2.22
CA TYR A 179 7.84 20.49 1.60
C TYR A 179 9.05 19.56 1.45
N LEU A 180 8.73 18.27 1.37
CA LEU A 180 9.64 17.15 1.16
C LEU A 180 9.11 16.32 -0.01
N ALA A 181 9.84 16.23 -1.11
CA ALA A 181 9.47 15.37 -2.24
C ALA A 181 9.63 13.90 -1.86
N VAL A 182 8.54 13.13 -1.99
CA VAL A 182 8.51 11.68 -1.75
C VAL A 182 8.71 10.91 -3.05
N LYS A 183 7.97 11.35 -4.09
CA LYS A 183 8.02 10.76 -5.43
C LYS A 183 7.95 11.89 -6.45
N SER A 184 8.78 11.80 -7.47
CA SER A 184 8.67 12.66 -8.65
C SER A 184 7.93 11.91 -9.73
N GLY A 185 6.89 12.52 -10.26
CA GLY A 185 6.14 11.97 -11.38
C GLY A 185 6.95 11.95 -12.67
N PRO A 186 6.50 11.22 -13.69
CA PRO A 186 7.14 11.16 -15.00
C PRO A 186 7.08 12.51 -15.75
N GLY A 187 6.36 13.43 -15.22
CA GLY A 187 6.01 14.79 -15.61
C GLY A 187 6.50 15.29 -16.96
N ASP A 188 5.59 15.84 -17.73
CA ASP A 188 5.85 16.58 -19.01
C ASP A 188 6.51 17.96 -18.78
N GLY A 189 6.86 18.29 -17.54
CA GLY A 189 7.45 19.57 -17.15
C GLY A 189 6.45 20.67 -16.82
N ALA A 190 5.16 20.49 -17.12
CA ALA A 190 4.12 21.46 -16.80
C ALA A 190 3.67 21.36 -15.34
N SER A 191 3.26 22.51 -14.76
CA SER A 191 2.65 22.63 -13.45
C SER A 191 1.31 23.35 -13.57
N PRO A 192 0.35 23.15 -12.66
CA PRO A 192 -0.92 23.85 -12.64
C PRO A 192 -0.76 25.37 -12.55
N THR A 193 -1.72 26.08 -13.09
CA THR A 193 -1.90 27.53 -12.98
C THR A 193 -3.20 27.89 -12.25
N ASP A 194 -3.44 29.16 -11.96
CA ASP A 194 -4.70 29.59 -11.33
C ASP A 194 -5.94 29.35 -12.22
N ALA A 195 -5.74 29.10 -13.53
CA ALA A 195 -6.82 28.80 -14.47
C ALA A 195 -7.19 27.30 -14.53
N ASP A 196 -6.46 26.47 -13.83
CA ASP A 196 -6.62 25.02 -13.91
C ASP A 196 -7.47 24.45 -12.75
N GLU A 197 -8.00 23.27 -12.98
CA GLU A 197 -8.54 22.37 -11.96
C GLU A 197 -7.55 21.23 -11.74
N VAL A 198 -7.26 20.90 -10.48
CA VAL A 198 -6.35 19.83 -10.09
C VAL A 198 -7.12 18.62 -9.59
N VAL A 199 -6.59 17.44 -9.88
CA VAL A 199 -7.05 16.15 -9.36
C VAL A 199 -6.01 15.65 -8.38
N VAL A 200 -6.38 15.48 -7.11
CA VAL A 200 -5.43 15.17 -6.05
C VAL A 200 -5.91 14.04 -5.14
N HIS A 201 -4.95 13.23 -4.70
CA HIS A 201 -5.08 12.47 -3.46
C HIS A 201 -4.33 13.18 -2.34
N PHE A 202 -4.90 13.17 -1.14
CA PHE A 202 -4.25 13.74 0.03
C PHE A 202 -4.71 13.13 1.36
N GLU A 203 -3.85 13.25 2.36
CA GLU A 203 -4.18 13.05 3.76
C GLU A 203 -3.56 14.20 4.57
N GLY A 204 -4.37 14.90 5.35
CA GLY A 204 -3.92 15.96 6.24
C GLY A 204 -3.96 15.53 7.69
N ARG A 205 -2.88 15.79 8.44
CA ARG A 205 -2.76 15.48 9.88
C ARG A 205 -2.31 16.70 10.65
N LYS A 206 -2.82 16.83 11.88
CA LYS A 206 -2.37 17.81 12.85
C LYS A 206 -0.92 17.57 13.24
N GLU A 207 -0.09 18.64 13.20
CA GLU A 207 1.30 18.55 13.62
C GLU A 207 1.41 18.42 15.14
N GLY A 208 2.36 17.63 15.62
CA GLY A 208 2.78 17.60 17.02
C GLY A 208 1.79 16.96 18.00
N MET A 209 0.72 16.31 17.53
CA MET A 209 -0.17 15.56 18.42
C MET A 209 0.59 14.50 19.20
N GLN A 210 0.37 14.44 20.49
CA GLN A 210 0.96 13.46 21.38
C GLN A 210 -0.04 12.31 21.65
N PRO A 211 0.43 11.07 21.84
CA PRO A 211 -0.44 9.97 22.22
C PRO A 211 -1.05 10.19 23.61
N GLU A 212 -2.30 9.78 23.78
CA GLU A 212 -2.95 9.70 25.09
C GLU A 212 -2.54 8.42 25.81
N GLU A 213 -2.77 8.38 27.14
CA GLU A 213 -2.40 7.21 27.94
C GLU A 213 -3.11 5.94 27.44
N GLY A 214 -2.34 4.96 27.00
CA GLY A 214 -2.85 3.69 26.47
C GLY A 214 -3.29 3.73 25.00
N GLU A 215 -3.15 4.88 24.32
CA GLU A 215 -3.49 5.02 22.91
C GLU A 215 -2.46 4.31 22.01
N SER A 216 -2.94 3.52 21.05
CA SER A 216 -2.06 2.92 20.06
C SER A 216 -1.59 3.95 19.02
N ALA A 217 -0.51 3.65 18.29
CA ALA A 217 -0.02 4.51 17.21
C ALA A 217 -1.06 4.67 16.08
N ASP A 218 -1.92 3.68 15.88
CA ASP A 218 -2.96 3.72 14.86
C ASP A 218 -4.15 4.59 15.30
N ASP A 219 -4.54 4.54 16.58
CA ASP A 219 -5.56 5.43 17.14
C ASP A 219 -5.11 6.89 17.11
N LEU A 220 -3.86 7.18 17.52
CA LEU A 220 -3.26 8.52 17.42
C LEU A 220 -3.28 9.02 15.97
N ARG A 221 -2.93 8.15 15.03
CA ARG A 221 -2.99 8.47 13.62
C ARG A 221 -4.40 8.89 13.20
N HIS A 222 -5.42 8.06 13.47
CA HIS A 222 -6.81 8.37 13.12
C HIS A 222 -7.28 9.68 13.75
N ARG A 223 -6.96 9.89 15.03
CA ARG A 223 -7.31 11.14 15.76
C ARG A 223 -6.61 12.37 15.17
N SER A 224 -5.43 12.22 14.59
CA SER A 224 -4.68 13.31 13.98
C SER A 224 -5.20 13.72 12.60
N ILE A 225 -5.91 12.84 11.89
CA ILE A 225 -6.39 13.09 10.53
C ILE A 225 -7.48 14.15 10.53
N VAL A 226 -7.28 15.21 9.76
CA VAL A 226 -8.29 16.27 9.53
C VAL A 226 -9.11 16.00 8.26
N ALA A 227 -8.50 15.38 7.26
CA ALA A 227 -9.15 14.92 6.03
C ALA A 227 -8.27 13.93 5.29
N SER A 228 -8.87 12.92 4.64
CA SER A 228 -8.14 11.93 3.85
C SER A 228 -8.99 11.43 2.68
N THR A 229 -8.52 11.64 1.47
CA THR A 229 -9.11 11.05 0.27
C THR A 229 -8.73 9.59 0.10
N TYR A 230 -7.67 9.14 0.75
CA TYR A 230 -7.29 7.72 0.79
C TYR A 230 -8.29 6.89 1.60
N GLU A 231 -8.82 7.46 2.72
CA GLU A 231 -9.88 6.80 3.49
C GLU A 231 -11.23 6.83 2.77
N GLU A 232 -11.50 7.89 1.97
CA GLU A 232 -12.70 8.01 1.15
C GLU A 232 -12.64 7.12 -0.12
N GLY A 233 -11.43 6.64 -0.50
CA GLY A 233 -11.21 5.77 -1.67
C GLY A 233 -11.30 6.47 -3.03
N GLN A 234 -11.39 7.81 -3.08
CA GLN A 234 -11.51 8.57 -4.33
C GLN A 234 -10.74 9.89 -4.27
N PRO A 235 -10.05 10.31 -5.37
CA PRO A 235 -9.43 11.62 -5.47
C PRO A 235 -10.47 12.72 -5.48
N LYS A 236 -10.03 13.95 -5.19
CA LYS A 236 -10.87 15.16 -5.27
C LYS A 236 -10.37 16.12 -6.34
N PHE A 237 -11.31 16.92 -6.82
CA PHE A 237 -11.14 17.91 -7.86
C PHE A 237 -11.29 19.30 -7.24
N PHE A 238 -10.35 20.20 -7.54
CA PHE A 238 -10.40 21.56 -7.03
C PHE A 238 -9.93 22.56 -8.08
N PRO A 239 -10.70 23.62 -8.39
CA PRO A 239 -10.18 24.77 -9.11
C PRO A 239 -9.06 25.43 -8.28
N VAL A 240 -7.88 25.61 -8.88
CA VAL A 240 -6.71 26.16 -8.15
C VAL A 240 -7.01 27.53 -7.53
N LYS A 241 -7.79 28.37 -8.20
CA LYS A 241 -8.20 29.70 -7.73
C LYS A 241 -9.05 29.69 -6.44
N ASP A 242 -9.70 28.57 -6.14
CA ASP A 242 -10.60 28.42 -4.98
C ASP A 242 -9.90 27.73 -3.78
N LEU A 243 -8.63 27.35 -3.93
CA LEU A 243 -7.85 26.75 -2.87
C LEU A 243 -7.36 27.78 -1.85
N VAL A 244 -7.20 27.35 -0.60
CA VAL A 244 -6.49 28.16 0.42
C VAL A 244 -5.06 28.45 -0.01
N PRO A 245 -4.43 29.54 0.47
CA PRO A 245 -3.14 30.01 -0.05
C PRO A 245 -2.04 28.96 -0.11
N GLY A 246 -1.90 28.13 0.92
CA GLY A 246 -0.87 27.08 0.98
C GLY A 246 -1.08 25.99 -0.07
N TRP A 247 -2.31 25.56 -0.28
CA TRP A 247 -2.65 24.59 -1.30
C TRP A 247 -2.44 25.16 -2.71
N ALA A 248 -2.89 26.39 -2.97
CA ALA A 248 -2.68 27.05 -4.25
C ALA A 248 -1.19 27.27 -4.55
N GLU A 249 -0.36 27.54 -3.53
CA GLU A 249 1.09 27.65 -3.71
C GLU A 249 1.70 26.28 -4.08
N VAL A 250 1.42 25.24 -3.29
CA VAL A 250 2.10 23.95 -3.47
C VAL A 250 1.72 23.26 -4.78
N VAL A 251 0.44 23.21 -5.18
CA VAL A 251 0.04 22.55 -6.41
C VAL A 251 0.67 23.18 -7.66
N LYS A 252 0.90 24.52 -7.64
CA LYS A 252 1.59 25.22 -8.72
C LYS A 252 3.10 24.92 -8.79
N LEU A 253 3.68 24.28 -7.78
CA LEU A 253 5.07 23.82 -7.77
C LEU A 253 5.18 22.36 -8.24
N MET A 254 4.11 21.57 -8.11
CA MET A 254 4.06 20.15 -8.42
C MET A 254 3.86 19.90 -9.93
N ARG A 255 4.20 18.68 -10.34
CA ARG A 255 3.93 18.12 -11.68
C ARG A 255 3.04 16.89 -11.54
N ARG A 256 2.42 16.46 -12.64
CA ARG A 256 1.64 15.21 -12.64
C ARG A 256 2.47 14.05 -12.11
N GLY A 257 1.88 13.30 -11.19
CA GLY A 257 2.50 12.14 -10.54
C GLY A 257 3.45 12.48 -9.39
N ASP A 258 3.67 13.77 -9.07
CA ASP A 258 4.42 14.15 -7.87
C ASP A 258 3.62 13.81 -6.62
N ARG A 259 4.32 13.27 -5.60
CA ARG A 259 3.80 13.06 -4.25
C ARG A 259 4.75 13.69 -3.24
N TRP A 260 4.25 14.62 -2.46
CA TRP A 260 5.03 15.41 -1.52
C TRP A 260 4.41 15.36 -0.12
N MET A 261 5.27 15.42 0.90
CA MET A 261 4.87 15.80 2.25
C MET A 261 4.98 17.32 2.35
N VAL A 262 3.95 17.97 2.85
CA VAL A 262 3.87 19.44 2.87
C VAL A 262 3.43 19.91 4.24
N ARG A 263 4.27 20.71 4.90
CA ARG A 263 3.95 21.36 6.17
C ARG A 263 3.40 22.75 5.88
N MET A 264 2.16 22.98 6.28
CA MET A 264 1.45 24.24 6.08
C MET A 264 1.13 24.89 7.43
N PRO A 265 1.78 26.00 7.77
CA PRO A 265 1.42 26.75 8.97
C PRO A 265 0.04 27.40 8.80
N SER A 266 -0.63 27.70 9.92
CA SER A 266 -2.03 28.14 9.97
C SER A 266 -2.35 29.32 9.07
N GLN A 267 -1.43 30.31 8.94
CA GLN A 267 -1.63 31.47 8.09
C GLN A 267 -1.75 31.16 6.59
N LEU A 268 -1.33 29.98 6.16
CA LEU A 268 -1.51 29.49 4.79
C LEU A 268 -2.76 28.63 4.63
N LEU A 269 -3.49 28.38 5.70
CA LEU A 269 -4.72 27.58 5.79
C LEU A 269 -5.89 28.44 6.27
N TYR A 270 -6.31 28.28 7.52
CA TYR A 270 -7.51 28.92 8.09
C TYR A 270 -7.20 29.93 9.20
N GLY A 271 -5.92 30.19 9.49
CA GLY A 271 -5.46 31.23 10.42
C GLY A 271 -6.01 31.11 11.83
N GLU A 272 -6.33 32.29 12.40
CA GLU A 272 -6.87 32.44 13.76
C GLU A 272 -8.33 31.99 13.90
N GLU A 273 -9.05 31.72 12.80
CA GLU A 273 -10.45 31.31 12.84
C GLU A 273 -10.62 29.80 12.84
N GLY A 274 -9.72 29.08 12.16
CA GLY A 274 -9.90 27.65 11.88
C GLY A 274 -11.04 27.38 10.87
N ASP A 275 -11.41 26.11 10.68
CA ASP A 275 -12.55 25.71 9.81
C ASP A 275 -13.54 24.77 10.50
N GLY A 276 -13.39 24.55 11.81
CA GLY A 276 -14.20 23.63 12.61
C GLY A 276 -13.61 22.22 12.74
N ARG A 277 -12.79 21.78 11.79
CA ARG A 277 -11.97 20.53 11.88
C ARG A 277 -10.52 20.85 12.21
N ILE A 278 -10.02 21.94 11.66
CA ILE A 278 -8.70 22.50 11.95
C ILE A 278 -8.91 23.63 12.94
N ALA A 279 -8.27 23.54 14.09
CA ALA A 279 -8.39 24.54 15.14
C ALA A 279 -7.69 25.86 14.75
N PRO A 280 -8.01 26.98 15.43
CA PRO A 280 -7.22 28.20 15.32
C PRO A 280 -5.72 27.95 15.48
N ASP A 281 -4.93 28.63 14.66
CA ASP A 281 -3.47 28.59 14.67
C ASP A 281 -2.82 27.21 14.51
N GLU A 282 -3.57 26.22 14.03
CA GLU A 282 -3.10 24.85 13.88
C GLU A 282 -2.29 24.65 12.58
N THR A 283 -1.10 24.08 12.70
CA THR A 283 -0.27 23.66 11.56
C THR A 283 -0.66 22.26 11.13
N ILE A 284 -0.83 22.07 9.83
CA ILE A 284 -1.17 20.76 9.24
C ILE A 284 -0.02 20.29 8.36
N ILE A 285 0.30 19.00 8.49
CA ILE A 285 1.15 18.30 7.53
C ILE A 285 0.22 17.56 6.58
N TYR A 286 0.42 17.75 5.28
CA TYR A 286 -0.29 17.04 4.23
C TYR A 286 0.65 16.08 3.51
N GLU A 287 0.21 14.86 3.29
CA GLU A 287 0.63 14.08 2.16
C GLU A 287 -0.25 14.49 0.98
N LEU A 288 0.36 14.92 -0.12
CA LEU A 288 -0.33 15.42 -1.30
C LEU A 288 0.24 14.77 -2.56
N GLU A 289 -0.62 14.17 -3.35
CA GLU A 289 -0.30 13.60 -4.65
C GLU A 289 -1.10 14.31 -5.75
N LEU A 290 -0.40 14.90 -6.73
CA LEU A 290 -1.02 15.53 -7.88
C LEU A 290 -1.17 14.49 -9.00
N LEU A 291 -2.40 14.01 -9.19
CA LEU A 291 -2.70 12.97 -10.19
C LEU A 291 -2.80 13.56 -11.60
N ASP A 292 -3.55 14.66 -11.74
CA ASP A 292 -3.77 15.33 -13.02
C ASP A 292 -4.17 16.81 -12.82
N PHE A 293 -4.16 17.57 -13.91
CA PHE A 293 -4.74 18.91 -13.97
C PHE A 293 -5.10 19.27 -15.42
N ALA A 294 -6.12 20.10 -15.56
CA ALA A 294 -6.58 20.59 -16.84
C ALA A 294 -7.21 22.00 -16.68
N PRO A 295 -7.34 22.81 -17.74
CA PRO A 295 -8.06 24.05 -17.67
C PRO A 295 -9.45 23.87 -17.08
N ALA A 296 -9.81 24.68 -16.09
CA ALA A 296 -11.12 24.62 -15.46
C ALA A 296 -12.22 24.84 -16.51
N GLN A 297 -13.19 23.93 -16.54
CA GLN A 297 -14.31 24.10 -17.46
C GLN A 297 -15.14 25.33 -17.05
N PRO A 298 -15.59 26.17 -18.01
CA PRO A 298 -16.51 27.25 -17.68
C PRO A 298 -17.78 26.68 -17.04
N ALA A 299 -18.20 27.26 -15.92
CA ALA A 299 -19.42 26.84 -15.26
C ALA A 299 -20.57 26.76 -16.27
N MET A 300 -21.23 25.63 -16.36
CA MET A 300 -22.45 25.51 -17.18
C MET A 300 -23.46 26.54 -16.71
N PRO A 301 -24.06 27.33 -17.60
CA PRO A 301 -25.12 28.25 -17.20
C PRO A 301 -26.24 27.47 -16.51
N ALA A 302 -26.74 28.01 -15.39
CA ALA A 302 -27.86 27.40 -14.68
C ALA A 302 -29.04 27.17 -15.67
N PRO A 303 -29.75 26.03 -15.60
CA PRO A 303 -30.91 25.83 -16.42
C PRO A 303 -31.93 26.95 -16.12
N GLN A 304 -32.38 27.63 -17.18
CA GLN A 304 -33.39 28.70 -17.13
C GLN A 304 -34.75 28.15 -16.78
#